data_e7a5bbbd6d6c15a9c08c79320cbaa96d
#
_entry.id   e7a5bbbd6d6c15a9c08c79320cbaa96d
#
_cell.length_a   1.000
_cell.length_b   1.000
_cell.length_c   1.000
_cell.angle_alpha   90.00
_cell.angle_beta   90.00
_cell.angle_gamma   90.00
#
_symmetry.space_group_name_H-M   'P 1'
#
loop_
_entity.id
_entity.type
_entity.pdbx_description
1 polymer ?
#
loop_
_entity_poly.entity_id
_entity_poly.type
_entity_poly.pdbx_seq_one_letter_code
_entity_poly.pdbx_strand_id
1 'polypeptide(L)'
;MQVIGSAMEPEKHHDYHLLPDSESALPVGNDLKNGRRRERATESESHKSKHPEGTPVHRKAYLNKFALSGAILASTNSILLGYDIGVMSGAVLFIRENLNISSTQIEILVGSLNVCSLIGSLASGKTSDCIGRRYTIVLAAATFLIGAILMGLAPSFSFLMAGRVVAGIGVGYSLMIAPLYVAELSPALTRGFLTSLPEVFINVGILLGYISNYTLSSLPQYMNWRLMLGLAAFPAIAVAVGVLAMPESPRWLVMKGRLGEAKQVLIKISETKEEAELRLADMVKAASFSGHVSASSSSSNWHGQGVWKELLLTPSRPIRRILIAAIGVNFFMQASGNDAVIYYSPEVFRDAGIHNKKHLVGVTVIMGIAKTFFVLLSALFLDRFGRRPLLLLGSAGMAISLAGLGLGSKFLEYSNSNPDWAIALCVVAVCAAVSFFSIGLGPITWVYSSEIFPMRLRAQGSSLAISVNRLVSGVLAMTFLSISRKITFGAMFFALAGMMAVGTVFFYYYLPETKGKSLEEIGALFEDEVDENPKALLS
;
A
#
# COMPACT_ATOMS: atom_id res chain seq x y z
N MET A 1 -39.07 52.71 15.01
CA MET A 1 -39.04 53.90 14.13
C MET A 1 -38.27 53.49 12.88
N GLN A 2 -39.01 53.46 11.74
CA GLN A 2 -38.60 53.36 10.31
C GLN A 2 -37.65 52.22 9.91
N VAL A 3 -38.05 51.08 9.31
CA VAL A 3 -38.70 50.79 8.01
C VAL A 3 -38.09 51.59 6.85
N ILE A 4 -37.26 50.91 6.06
CA ILE A 4 -37.18 51.02 4.60
C ILE A 4 -36.70 49.65 4.09
N GLY A 5 -37.46 49.01 3.34
CA GLY A 5 -37.47 47.99 2.42
C GLY A 5 -36.81 48.36 1.09
N SER A 6 -36.19 47.40 0.45
CA SER A 6 -35.93 47.46 -0.97
C SER A 6 -36.01 46.04 -1.56
N ALA A 7 -36.62 46.01 -2.70
CA ALA A 7 -37.24 44.96 -3.46
C ALA A 7 -36.30 43.85 -3.90
N MET A 8 -36.84 42.62 -3.95
CA MET A 8 -36.42 41.50 -4.74
C MET A 8 -36.71 41.75 -6.23
N GLU A 9 -35.68 41.62 -7.06
CA GLU A 9 -35.85 41.33 -8.50
C GLU A 9 -35.72 39.83 -8.74
N PRO A 10 -36.52 39.25 -9.64
CA PRO A 10 -36.51 37.82 -9.89
C PRO A 10 -35.44 37.43 -10.91
N GLU A 11 -34.66 36.38 -10.59
CA GLU A 11 -33.73 35.71 -11.49
C GLU A 11 -34.46 35.06 -12.67
N LYS A 12 -33.93 35.30 -13.87
CA LYS A 12 -34.41 34.78 -15.14
C LYS A 12 -34.12 33.28 -15.27
N HIS A 13 -35.17 32.50 -15.41
CA HIS A 13 -35.13 31.12 -15.95
C HIS A 13 -34.62 31.17 -17.38
N HIS A 14 -33.52 30.44 -17.65
CA HIS A 14 -33.13 30.04 -19.00
C HIS A 14 -33.82 28.76 -19.37
N ASP A 15 -34.82 28.84 -20.24
CA ASP A 15 -35.48 27.72 -20.91
C ASP A 15 -34.48 27.06 -21.88
N TYR A 16 -34.26 25.76 -21.71
CA TYR A 16 -33.64 24.92 -22.71
C TYR A 16 -34.68 24.47 -23.72
N HIS A 17 -34.59 24.98 -24.94
CA HIS A 17 -35.37 24.54 -26.08
C HIS A 17 -35.12 23.06 -26.39
N LEU A 18 -36.20 22.28 -26.32
CA LEU A 18 -36.31 20.95 -26.92
C LEU A 18 -36.35 21.09 -28.45
N LEU A 19 -35.53 20.35 -29.16
CA LEU A 19 -35.60 20.19 -30.60
C LEU A 19 -36.70 19.15 -30.95
N PRO A 20 -37.46 19.36 -32.05
CA PRO A 20 -38.63 18.55 -32.35
C PRO A 20 -38.31 17.23 -33.04
N ASP A 21 -39.11 16.22 -32.72
CA ASP A 21 -39.21 14.92 -33.37
C ASP A 21 -39.58 15.10 -34.84
N SER A 22 -38.85 14.46 -35.75
CA SER A 22 -39.28 14.30 -37.15
C SER A 22 -39.62 12.82 -37.40
N GLU A 23 -40.88 12.48 -37.26
CA GLU A 23 -41.49 11.37 -37.97
C GLU A 23 -41.50 11.65 -39.47
N SER A 24 -41.03 10.72 -40.26
CA SER A 24 -41.53 10.60 -41.62
C SER A 24 -41.55 9.14 -42.06
N ALA A 25 -42.76 8.80 -42.52
CA ALA A 25 -43.30 7.51 -42.85
C ALA A 25 -42.59 6.80 -44.02
N LEU A 26 -42.67 5.48 -43.96
CA LEU A 26 -42.45 4.51 -45.05
C LEU A 26 -43.48 4.67 -46.17
N PRO A 27 -43.14 4.19 -47.39
CA PRO A 27 -44.14 3.40 -48.14
C PRO A 27 -43.66 1.98 -48.45
N VAL A 28 -44.62 1.10 -48.25
CA VAL A 28 -44.65 -0.30 -48.63
C VAL A 28 -44.71 -0.41 -50.16
N GLY A 29 -43.92 -1.31 -50.76
CA GLY A 29 -44.08 -1.74 -52.14
C GLY A 29 -43.62 -3.19 -52.29
N ASN A 30 -44.58 -4.09 -52.37
CA ASN A 30 -44.41 -5.46 -52.84
C ASN A 30 -43.97 -5.47 -54.29
N ASP A 31 -43.00 -6.33 -54.68
CA ASP A 31 -43.21 -7.19 -55.79
C ASP A 31 -42.32 -8.43 -55.77
N LEU A 32 -42.94 -9.49 -56.24
CA LEU A 32 -42.55 -10.89 -56.24
C LEU A 32 -41.73 -11.27 -57.50
N LYS A 33 -40.88 -12.26 -57.29
CA LYS A 33 -40.56 -13.38 -58.20
C LYS A 33 -39.38 -13.27 -59.22
N ASN A 34 -38.59 -14.32 -59.03
CA ASN A 34 -37.92 -15.14 -60.07
C ASN A 34 -36.54 -14.73 -60.59
N GLY A 35 -35.61 -15.68 -60.41
CA GLY A 35 -34.44 -15.81 -61.30
C GLY A 35 -33.31 -16.63 -60.71
N ARG A 36 -33.34 -17.90 -60.99
CA ARG A 36 -32.24 -18.87 -60.72
C ARG A 36 -31.02 -18.57 -61.59
N ARG A 37 -29.85 -18.90 -61.00
CA ARG A 37 -28.66 -19.51 -61.64
C ARG A 37 -27.44 -18.65 -61.91
N ARG A 38 -26.33 -19.15 -61.26
CA ARG A 38 -24.92 -19.21 -61.75
C ARG A 38 -24.22 -17.87 -61.94
N GLU A 39 -23.09 -17.64 -61.33
CA GLU A 39 -21.76 -18.28 -61.44
C GLU A 39 -20.79 -17.65 -60.42
N ARG A 40 -20.02 -18.49 -59.80
CA ARG A 40 -18.63 -18.45 -59.41
C ARG A 40 -17.88 -17.12 -59.42
N ALA A 41 -17.26 -16.95 -58.24
CA ALA A 41 -15.88 -16.51 -58.01
C ALA A 41 -15.52 -15.08 -58.45
N THR A 42 -15.37 -14.24 -57.45
CA THR A 42 -14.12 -13.48 -57.20
C THR A 42 -14.24 -12.68 -55.92
N GLU A 43 -13.26 -12.91 -55.06
CA GLU A 43 -12.67 -11.99 -54.10
C GLU A 43 -13.60 -11.26 -53.12
N SER A 44 -13.78 -11.85 -51.97
CA SER A 44 -14.19 -11.16 -50.74
C SER A 44 -13.02 -10.29 -50.26
N GLU A 45 -12.99 -9.03 -50.63
CA GLU A 45 -12.25 -8.03 -49.89
C GLU A 45 -12.97 -7.78 -48.57
N SER A 46 -12.48 -8.45 -47.51
CA SER A 46 -12.84 -8.11 -46.16
C SER A 46 -12.36 -6.70 -45.85
N HIS A 47 -13.27 -5.76 -45.68
CA HIS A 47 -12.98 -4.50 -45.01
C HIS A 47 -12.52 -4.79 -43.57
N LYS A 48 -11.26 -5.14 -43.40
CA LYS A 48 -10.55 -4.91 -42.15
C LYS A 48 -10.46 -3.40 -41.97
N SER A 49 -11.27 -2.86 -41.09
CA SER A 49 -11.05 -1.54 -40.56
C SER A 49 -9.64 -1.54 -39.94
N LYS A 50 -8.67 -1.05 -40.68
CA LYS A 50 -7.35 -0.70 -40.16
C LYS A 50 -7.57 0.40 -39.13
N HIS A 51 -7.60 0.04 -37.85
CA HIS A 51 -7.19 0.99 -36.85
C HIS A 51 -5.79 1.45 -37.24
N PRO A 52 -5.50 2.75 -37.34
CA PRO A 52 -4.16 3.21 -37.54
C PRO A 52 -3.34 2.71 -36.36
N GLU A 53 -2.42 1.78 -36.59
CA GLU A 53 -1.32 1.50 -35.67
C GLU A 53 -0.55 2.83 -35.52
N GLY A 54 -0.99 3.63 -34.57
CA GLY A 54 -0.23 4.78 -34.12
C GLY A 54 1.08 4.24 -33.59
N THR A 55 2.18 4.59 -34.27
CA THR A 55 3.53 4.50 -33.72
C THR A 55 3.47 4.80 -32.22
N PRO A 56 4.12 4.00 -31.35
CA PRO A 56 4.15 4.28 -29.93
C PRO A 56 4.81 5.65 -29.74
N VAL A 57 3.98 6.68 -29.62
CA VAL A 57 4.45 8.00 -29.20
C VAL A 57 5.05 7.74 -27.83
N HIS A 58 6.38 7.83 -27.70
CA HIS A 58 7.09 7.87 -26.44
C HIS A 58 6.58 9.09 -25.67
N ARG A 59 5.41 8.96 -25.03
CA ARG A 59 4.92 9.95 -24.10
C ARG A 59 5.93 9.99 -22.97
N LYS A 60 6.72 11.05 -22.90
CA LYS A 60 7.54 11.32 -21.72
C LYS A 60 6.60 11.32 -20.51
N ALA A 61 6.90 10.50 -19.52
CA ALA A 61 6.12 10.47 -18.29
C ALA A 61 6.19 11.86 -17.64
N TYR A 62 5.11 12.63 -17.78
CA TYR A 62 5.00 13.95 -17.16
C TYR A 62 4.55 13.76 -15.71
N LEU A 63 5.39 14.21 -14.78
CA LEU A 63 5.07 14.17 -13.37
C LEU A 63 4.26 15.42 -13.00
N ASN A 64 2.94 15.29 -12.89
CA ASN A 64 2.07 16.39 -12.50
C ASN A 64 2.39 16.83 -11.07
N LYS A 65 2.71 18.12 -10.89
CA LYS A 65 3.09 18.69 -9.59
C LYS A 65 1.99 18.55 -8.53
N PHE A 66 0.72 18.62 -8.95
CA PHE A 66 -0.41 18.48 -8.04
C PHE A 66 -0.58 17.02 -7.58
N ALA A 67 -0.47 16.05 -8.48
CA ALA A 67 -0.49 14.63 -8.13
C ALA A 67 0.71 14.27 -7.23
N LEU A 68 1.91 14.80 -7.53
CA LEU A 68 3.10 14.60 -6.71
C LEU A 68 2.93 15.19 -5.30
N SER A 69 2.44 16.43 -5.18
CA SER A 69 2.22 17.04 -3.86
C SER A 69 1.19 16.29 -3.03
N GLY A 70 0.10 15.83 -3.66
CA GLY A 70 -0.90 14.97 -3.02
C GLY A 70 -0.32 13.64 -2.56
N ALA A 71 0.50 12.99 -3.39
CA ALA A 71 1.17 11.74 -3.03
C ALA A 71 2.19 11.92 -1.89
N ILE A 72 2.98 12.99 -1.90
CA ILE A 72 3.91 13.32 -0.81
C ILE A 72 3.15 13.54 0.49
N LEU A 73 2.12 14.40 0.50
CA LEU A 73 1.34 14.68 1.69
C LEU A 73 0.65 13.44 2.26
N ALA A 74 0.07 12.59 1.42
CA ALA A 74 -0.51 11.32 1.89
C ALA A 74 0.56 10.38 2.44
N SER A 75 1.74 10.32 1.80
CA SER A 75 2.84 9.46 2.21
C SER A 75 3.53 9.91 3.50
N THR A 76 3.48 11.21 3.85
CA THR A 76 4.02 11.69 5.15
C THR A 76 3.35 10.99 6.34
N ASN A 77 2.09 10.53 6.19
CA ASN A 77 1.43 9.71 7.19
C ASN A 77 2.18 8.39 7.49
N SER A 78 2.91 7.87 6.52
CA SER A 78 3.71 6.66 6.66
C SER A 78 4.99 6.85 7.50
N ILE A 79 5.46 8.11 7.68
CA ILE A 79 6.57 8.43 8.60
C ILE A 79 6.23 7.98 10.02
N LEU A 80 4.96 8.08 10.43
CA LEU A 80 4.50 7.77 11.78
C LEU A 80 4.81 6.31 12.14
N LEU A 81 4.46 5.38 11.23
CA LEU A 81 4.80 3.97 11.40
C LEU A 81 6.33 3.77 11.41
N GLY A 82 7.01 4.34 10.41
CA GLY A 82 8.47 4.16 10.29
C GLY A 82 9.20 4.67 11.53
N TYR A 83 8.83 5.83 12.01
CA TYR A 83 9.40 6.41 13.23
C TYR A 83 9.19 5.50 14.45
N ASP A 84 7.96 4.96 14.62
CA ASP A 84 7.67 4.06 15.73
C ASP A 84 8.52 2.77 15.65
N ILE A 85 8.65 2.17 14.47
CA ILE A 85 9.51 1.00 14.27
C ILE A 85 10.97 1.32 14.62
N GLY A 86 11.49 2.42 14.08
CA GLY A 86 12.87 2.81 14.28
C GLY A 86 13.18 3.20 15.73
N VAL A 87 12.32 4.00 16.35
CA VAL A 87 12.53 4.45 17.71
C VAL A 87 12.42 3.30 18.71
N MET A 88 11.52 2.36 18.47
CA MET A 88 11.29 1.24 19.39
C MET A 88 12.50 0.33 19.50
N SER A 89 13.28 0.14 18.43
CA SER A 89 14.48 -0.69 18.44
C SER A 89 15.51 -0.26 19.50
N GLY A 90 15.67 1.04 19.71
CA GLY A 90 16.58 1.58 20.74
C GLY A 90 15.89 1.87 22.07
N ALA A 91 14.67 2.41 22.04
CA ALA A 91 13.91 2.77 23.25
C ALA A 91 13.68 1.55 24.17
N VAL A 92 13.48 0.37 23.58
CA VAL A 92 13.31 -0.90 24.34
C VAL A 92 14.46 -1.16 25.30
N LEU A 93 15.70 -0.81 24.97
CA LEU A 93 16.85 -1.00 25.85
C LEU A 93 16.73 -0.18 27.14
N PHE A 94 16.23 1.05 27.02
CA PHE A 94 16.04 1.96 28.17
C PHE A 94 14.76 1.66 28.93
N ILE A 95 13.67 1.29 28.23
CA ILE A 95 12.39 0.88 28.85
C ILE A 95 12.61 -0.35 29.71
N ARG A 96 13.38 -1.34 29.23
CA ARG A 96 13.71 -2.56 29.97
C ARG A 96 14.37 -2.25 31.32
N GLU A 97 15.36 -1.38 31.31
CA GLU A 97 16.09 -1.00 32.50
C GLU A 97 15.26 -0.11 33.43
N ASN A 98 14.47 0.84 32.88
CA ASN A 98 13.69 1.79 33.70
C ASN A 98 12.46 1.15 34.38
N LEU A 99 11.74 0.28 33.63
CA LEU A 99 10.51 -0.37 34.12
C LEU A 99 10.74 -1.79 34.64
N ASN A 100 11.98 -2.31 34.63
CA ASN A 100 12.36 -3.68 35.04
C ASN A 100 11.48 -4.77 34.42
N ILE A 101 11.19 -4.65 33.11
CA ILE A 101 10.33 -5.58 32.37
C ILE A 101 11.09 -6.81 31.86
N SER A 102 10.37 -7.94 31.84
CA SER A 102 10.88 -9.22 31.33
C SER A 102 11.05 -9.23 29.81
N SER A 103 11.83 -10.19 29.29
CA SER A 103 11.99 -10.36 27.83
C SER A 103 10.65 -10.62 27.13
N THR A 104 9.76 -11.40 27.74
CA THR A 104 8.42 -11.65 27.20
C THR A 104 7.57 -10.37 27.13
N GLN A 105 7.66 -9.51 28.16
CA GLN A 105 6.97 -8.22 28.14
C GLN A 105 7.52 -7.30 27.04
N ILE A 106 8.82 -7.38 26.73
CA ILE A 106 9.41 -6.66 25.60
C ILE A 106 8.83 -7.15 24.26
N GLU A 107 8.75 -8.45 24.06
CA GLU A 107 8.17 -9.03 22.83
C GLU A 107 6.71 -8.61 22.67
N ILE A 108 5.92 -8.65 23.76
CA ILE A 108 4.54 -8.18 23.76
C ILE A 108 4.48 -6.67 23.44
N LEU A 109 5.34 -5.86 24.06
CA LEU A 109 5.39 -4.42 23.84
C LEU A 109 5.69 -4.07 22.37
N VAL A 110 6.67 -4.73 21.78
CA VAL A 110 7.08 -4.51 20.38
C VAL A 110 6.00 -4.98 19.42
N GLY A 111 5.50 -6.19 19.59
CA GLY A 111 4.54 -6.80 18.66
C GLY A 111 3.11 -6.29 18.81
N SER A 112 2.73 -5.75 19.96
CA SER A 112 1.37 -5.27 20.23
C SER A 112 0.89 -4.19 19.25
N LEU A 113 1.76 -3.30 18.82
CA LEU A 113 1.43 -2.28 17.83
C LEU A 113 0.96 -2.93 16.52
N ASN A 114 1.69 -3.95 16.04
CA ASN A 114 1.36 -4.64 14.80
C ASN A 114 0.05 -5.44 14.92
N VAL A 115 -0.18 -6.11 16.06
CA VAL A 115 -1.44 -6.83 16.31
C VAL A 115 -2.63 -5.86 16.38
N CYS A 116 -2.47 -4.72 17.06
CA CYS A 116 -3.53 -3.71 17.13
C CYS A 116 -3.75 -3.02 15.77
N SER A 117 -2.71 -2.91 14.94
CA SER A 117 -2.84 -2.37 13.59
C SER A 117 -3.65 -3.28 12.64
N LEU A 118 -3.76 -4.57 12.92
CA LEU A 118 -4.70 -5.48 12.27
C LEU A 118 -6.15 -4.96 12.39
N ILE A 119 -6.56 -4.56 13.60
CA ILE A 119 -7.91 -4.03 13.84
C ILE A 119 -8.10 -2.72 13.08
N GLY A 120 -7.11 -1.82 13.14
CA GLY A 120 -7.13 -0.56 12.42
C GLY A 120 -7.23 -0.74 10.90
N SER A 121 -6.46 -1.66 10.31
CA SER A 121 -6.48 -1.91 8.87
C SER A 121 -7.80 -2.52 8.39
N LEU A 122 -8.39 -3.46 9.13
CA LEU A 122 -9.72 -4.00 8.82
C LEU A 122 -10.82 -2.94 8.87
N ALA A 123 -10.81 -2.10 9.91
CA ALA A 123 -11.77 -1.03 10.06
C ALA A 123 -11.62 0.05 8.98
N SER A 124 -10.38 0.34 8.57
CA SER A 124 -10.03 1.39 7.60
C SER A 124 -10.74 1.20 6.25
N GLY A 125 -10.86 -0.02 5.74
CA GLY A 125 -11.52 -0.31 4.48
C GLY A 125 -12.95 0.22 4.43
N LYS A 126 -13.76 -0.14 5.42
CA LYS A 126 -15.16 0.31 5.54
C LYS A 126 -15.24 1.81 5.83
N THR A 127 -14.41 2.30 6.74
CA THR A 127 -14.38 3.72 7.12
C THR A 127 -14.05 4.59 5.92
N SER A 128 -13.04 4.23 5.11
CA SER A 128 -12.64 5.00 3.94
C SER A 128 -13.70 5.03 2.84
N ASP A 129 -14.52 3.99 2.72
CA ASP A 129 -15.65 3.99 1.80
C ASP A 129 -16.81 4.86 2.31
N CYS A 130 -16.98 4.99 3.63
CA CYS A 130 -18.02 5.83 4.23
C CYS A 130 -17.68 7.32 4.20
N ILE A 131 -16.55 7.72 4.80
CA ILE A 131 -16.19 9.13 5.04
C ILE A 131 -15.22 9.71 4.00
N GLY A 132 -14.64 8.87 3.14
CA GLY A 132 -13.66 9.29 2.13
C GLY A 132 -12.21 9.03 2.57
N ARG A 133 -11.31 9.16 1.59
CA ARG A 133 -9.88 8.85 1.81
C ARG A 133 -9.20 9.92 2.64
N ARG A 134 -9.47 11.19 2.34
CA ARG A 134 -8.92 12.35 3.04
C ARG A 134 -9.20 12.33 4.54
N TYR A 135 -10.46 12.19 4.94
CA TYR A 135 -10.83 12.18 6.35
C TYR A 135 -10.36 10.93 7.08
N THR A 136 -10.21 9.81 6.38
CA THR A 136 -9.63 8.59 6.97
C THR A 136 -8.14 8.78 7.30
N ILE A 137 -7.38 9.52 6.48
CA ILE A 137 -5.98 9.87 6.79
C ILE A 137 -5.91 10.78 8.03
N VAL A 138 -6.81 11.77 8.14
CA VAL A 138 -6.89 12.64 9.33
C VAL A 138 -7.19 11.82 10.58
N LEU A 139 -8.13 10.88 10.49
CA LEU A 139 -8.48 9.98 11.59
C LEU A 139 -7.28 9.12 12.02
N ALA A 140 -6.53 8.58 11.05
CA ALA A 140 -5.31 7.81 11.31
C ALA A 140 -4.28 8.63 12.08
N ALA A 141 -3.99 9.85 11.60
CA ALA A 141 -3.02 10.76 12.24
C ALA A 141 -3.47 11.19 13.65
N ALA A 142 -4.74 11.51 13.84
CA ALA A 142 -5.30 11.89 15.15
C ALA A 142 -5.23 10.72 16.16
N THR A 143 -5.59 9.51 15.73
CA THR A 143 -5.51 8.31 16.59
C THR A 143 -4.06 8.01 16.98
N PHE A 144 -3.13 8.10 16.03
CA PHE A 144 -1.71 7.92 16.31
C PHE A 144 -1.16 9.00 17.25
N LEU A 145 -1.55 10.27 17.06
CA LEU A 145 -1.15 11.39 17.93
C LEU A 145 -1.54 11.14 19.39
N ILE A 146 -2.78 10.70 19.62
CA ILE A 146 -3.25 10.35 20.97
C ILE A 146 -2.38 9.24 21.56
N GLY A 147 -2.09 8.19 20.76
CA GLY A 147 -1.22 7.10 21.19
C GLY A 147 0.20 7.55 21.53
N ALA A 148 0.80 8.43 20.70
CA ALA A 148 2.14 8.97 20.93
C ALA A 148 2.23 9.80 22.21
N ILE A 149 1.21 10.63 22.48
CA ILE A 149 1.13 11.41 23.73
C ILE A 149 1.02 10.46 24.94
N LEU A 150 0.15 9.45 24.87
CA LEU A 150 0.02 8.46 25.95
C LEU A 150 1.35 7.73 26.20
N MET A 151 2.06 7.32 25.15
CA MET A 151 3.36 6.65 25.30
C MET A 151 4.43 7.58 25.90
N GLY A 152 4.49 8.83 25.44
CA GLY A 152 5.46 9.83 25.95
C GLY A 152 5.23 10.21 27.42
N LEU A 153 4.00 10.13 27.91
CA LEU A 153 3.63 10.43 29.28
C LEU A 153 3.51 9.19 30.17
N ALA A 154 3.86 8.00 29.69
CA ALA A 154 3.60 6.75 30.38
C ALA A 154 4.37 6.63 31.71
N PRO A 155 3.67 6.49 32.88
CA PRO A 155 4.29 6.27 34.18
C PRO A 155 4.59 4.79 34.43
N SER A 156 3.89 3.87 33.78
CA SER A 156 3.94 2.43 34.00
C SER A 156 3.86 1.64 32.69
N PHE A 157 4.21 0.35 32.75
CA PHE A 157 4.11 -0.57 31.63
C PHE A 157 2.67 -0.68 31.07
N SER A 158 1.66 -0.79 31.96
CA SER A 158 0.26 -0.90 31.51
C SER A 158 -0.22 0.35 30.79
N PHE A 159 0.21 1.53 31.23
CA PHE A 159 -0.12 2.79 30.56
C PHE A 159 0.58 2.91 29.21
N LEU A 160 1.85 2.48 29.13
CA LEU A 160 2.59 2.40 27.87
C LEU A 160 1.90 1.46 26.88
N MET A 161 1.41 0.30 27.34
CA MET A 161 0.64 -0.65 26.53
C MET A 161 -0.66 -0.05 26.00
N ALA A 162 -1.39 0.72 26.83
CA ALA A 162 -2.59 1.43 26.35
C ALA A 162 -2.26 2.41 25.21
N GLY A 163 -1.15 3.16 25.33
CA GLY A 163 -0.65 4.01 24.25
C GLY A 163 -0.31 3.23 22.99
N ARG A 164 0.33 2.04 23.12
CA ARG A 164 0.65 1.13 21.99
C ARG A 164 -0.61 0.63 21.27
N VAL A 165 -1.66 0.29 22.00
CA VAL A 165 -2.95 -0.15 21.41
C VAL A 165 -3.55 0.96 20.57
N VAL A 166 -3.64 2.18 21.11
CA VAL A 166 -4.21 3.34 20.40
C VAL A 166 -3.36 3.71 19.19
N ALA A 167 -2.03 3.82 19.34
CA ALA A 167 -1.12 4.10 18.24
C ALA A 167 -1.20 3.03 17.15
N GLY A 168 -1.28 1.74 17.55
CA GLY A 168 -1.39 0.62 16.61
C GLY A 168 -2.64 0.71 15.73
N ILE A 169 -3.79 1.05 16.28
CA ILE A 169 -5.01 1.27 15.51
C ILE A 169 -4.78 2.38 14.47
N GLY A 170 -4.19 3.53 14.87
CA GLY A 170 -3.85 4.63 13.96
C GLY A 170 -2.91 4.20 12.83
N VAL A 171 -1.89 3.41 13.15
CA VAL A 171 -0.96 2.82 12.17
C VAL A 171 -1.69 1.94 11.17
N GLY A 172 -2.63 1.10 11.62
CA GLY A 172 -3.41 0.24 10.74
C GLY A 172 -4.24 1.03 9.72
N TYR A 173 -4.88 2.11 10.17
CA TYR A 173 -5.56 3.05 9.27
C TYR A 173 -4.59 3.66 8.25
N SER A 174 -3.43 4.13 8.71
CA SER A 174 -2.41 4.77 7.89
C SER A 174 -1.90 3.88 6.76
N LEU A 175 -1.53 2.64 7.09
CA LEU A 175 -0.96 1.68 6.14
C LEU A 175 -1.90 1.32 5.00
N MET A 176 -3.19 1.24 5.30
CA MET A 176 -4.20 0.92 4.29
C MET A 176 -4.50 2.13 3.40
N ILE A 177 -4.70 3.31 4.02
CA ILE A 177 -5.27 4.44 3.29
C ILE A 177 -4.25 5.20 2.45
N ALA A 178 -2.98 5.30 2.87
CA ALA A 178 -1.99 6.10 2.17
C ALA A 178 -1.66 5.54 0.77
N PRO A 179 -1.29 4.25 0.59
CA PRO A 179 -1.05 3.68 -0.74
C PRO A 179 -2.30 3.70 -1.61
N LEU A 180 -3.48 3.44 -1.02
CA LEU A 180 -4.75 3.45 -1.74
C LEU A 180 -5.07 4.83 -2.31
N TYR A 181 -4.99 5.89 -1.48
CA TYR A 181 -5.23 7.26 -1.93
C TYR A 181 -4.26 7.66 -3.04
N VAL A 182 -2.97 7.36 -2.87
CA VAL A 182 -1.94 7.68 -3.87
C VAL A 182 -2.20 6.94 -5.18
N ALA A 183 -2.57 5.65 -5.15
CA ALA A 183 -2.90 4.88 -6.35
C ALA A 183 -4.13 5.44 -7.08
N GLU A 184 -5.14 5.93 -6.34
CA GLU A 184 -6.35 6.51 -6.92
C GLU A 184 -6.12 7.89 -7.55
N LEU A 185 -5.14 8.66 -7.04
CA LEU A 185 -4.79 9.98 -7.55
C LEU A 185 -3.82 9.92 -8.74
N SER A 186 -2.98 8.89 -8.81
CA SER A 186 -1.84 8.81 -9.73
C SER A 186 -2.24 8.47 -11.17
N PRO A 187 -1.61 9.12 -12.18
CA PRO A 187 -1.66 8.67 -13.57
C PRO A 187 -1.01 7.30 -13.76
N ALA A 188 -1.48 6.51 -14.74
CA ALA A 188 -1.00 5.14 -14.96
C ALA A 188 0.52 5.03 -15.20
N LEU A 189 1.11 5.99 -15.93
CA LEU A 189 2.54 5.99 -16.29
C LEU A 189 3.49 6.26 -15.12
N THR A 190 3.06 7.04 -14.11
CA THR A 190 3.89 7.42 -12.95
C THR A 190 3.39 6.81 -11.66
N ARG A 191 2.39 5.92 -11.75
CA ARG A 191 1.72 5.34 -10.56
C ARG A 191 2.69 4.53 -9.71
N GLY A 192 3.54 3.72 -10.32
CA GLY A 192 4.48 2.90 -9.58
C GLY A 192 5.41 3.73 -8.70
N PHE A 193 5.99 4.80 -9.26
CA PHE A 193 6.80 5.74 -8.50
C PHE A 193 5.99 6.39 -7.36
N LEU A 194 4.83 6.97 -7.66
CA LEU A 194 4.02 7.68 -6.67
C LEU A 194 3.51 6.74 -5.56
N THR A 195 3.04 5.54 -5.89
CA THR A 195 2.53 4.57 -4.92
C THR A 195 3.63 3.87 -4.12
N SER A 196 4.90 4.00 -4.51
CA SER A 196 6.03 3.55 -3.71
C SER A 196 6.47 4.59 -2.66
N LEU A 197 6.03 5.86 -2.78
CA LEU A 197 6.38 6.91 -1.82
C LEU A 197 5.99 6.58 -0.37
N PRO A 198 4.83 5.97 -0.04
CA PRO A 198 4.55 5.54 1.32
C PRO A 198 5.66 4.69 1.94
N GLU A 199 6.23 3.75 1.19
CA GLU A 199 7.35 2.93 1.69
C GLU A 199 8.64 3.74 1.85
N VAL A 200 8.91 4.68 0.93
CA VAL A 200 10.03 5.63 1.08
C VAL A 200 9.90 6.40 2.38
N PHE A 201 8.71 6.92 2.68
CA PHE A 201 8.45 7.69 3.90
C PHE A 201 8.46 6.82 5.17
N ILE A 202 8.05 5.54 5.10
CA ILE A 202 8.30 4.57 6.20
C ILE A 202 9.79 4.49 6.49
N ASN A 203 10.63 4.31 5.47
CA ASN A 203 12.07 4.17 5.67
C ASN A 203 12.75 5.45 6.16
N VAL A 204 12.30 6.62 5.69
CA VAL A 204 12.71 7.91 6.26
C VAL A 204 12.31 8.00 7.74
N GLY A 205 11.12 7.56 8.09
CA GLY A 205 10.65 7.48 9.48
C GLY A 205 11.54 6.57 10.34
N ILE A 206 11.89 5.38 9.86
CA ILE A 206 12.79 4.44 10.56
C ILE A 206 14.15 5.10 10.81
N LEU A 207 14.72 5.75 9.80
CA LEU A 207 15.99 6.46 9.93
C LEU A 207 15.92 7.59 10.96
N LEU A 208 14.82 8.37 10.95
CA LEU A 208 14.59 9.41 11.96
C LEU A 208 14.46 8.82 13.37
N GLY A 209 13.80 7.67 13.52
CA GLY A 209 13.74 6.92 14.77
C GLY A 209 15.11 6.48 15.28
N TYR A 210 15.95 5.96 14.40
CA TYR A 210 17.34 5.59 14.76
C TYR A 210 18.19 6.80 15.15
N ILE A 211 18.06 7.92 14.44
CA ILE A 211 18.74 9.18 14.78
C ILE A 211 18.24 9.69 16.14
N SER A 212 16.93 9.62 16.40
CA SER A 212 16.34 9.98 17.70
C SER A 212 16.93 9.13 18.82
N ASN A 213 17.04 7.81 18.63
CA ASN A 213 17.68 6.91 19.60
C ASN A 213 19.14 7.31 19.86
N TYR A 214 19.91 7.63 18.81
CA TYR A 214 21.30 8.01 18.95
C TYR A 214 21.46 9.33 19.71
N THR A 215 20.71 10.35 19.34
CA THR A 215 20.81 11.69 19.94
C THR A 215 20.30 11.75 21.38
N LEU A 216 19.16 11.08 21.66
CA LEU A 216 18.53 11.12 22.98
C LEU A 216 19.07 10.06 23.96
N SER A 217 19.93 9.14 23.49
CA SER A 217 20.55 8.12 24.33
C SER A 217 21.39 8.66 25.50
N SER A 218 21.89 9.89 25.36
CA SER A 218 22.71 10.57 26.37
C SER A 218 21.91 11.21 27.50
N LEU A 219 20.58 11.28 27.37
CA LEU A 219 19.71 11.86 28.38
C LEU A 219 19.49 10.92 29.58
N PRO A 220 19.07 11.45 30.75
CA PRO A 220 18.70 10.62 31.90
C PRO A 220 17.67 9.55 31.54
N GLN A 221 17.85 8.33 32.06
CA GLN A 221 17.10 7.13 31.66
C GLN A 221 15.58 7.26 31.84
N TYR A 222 15.12 8.07 32.81
CA TYR A 222 13.69 8.29 33.02
C TYR A 222 13.05 9.21 31.96
N MET A 223 13.85 10.03 31.27
CA MET A 223 13.36 10.97 30.23
C MET A 223 13.59 10.49 28.81
N ASN A 224 14.70 9.78 28.55
CA ASN A 224 15.16 9.49 27.20
C ASN A 224 14.11 8.75 26.36
N TRP A 225 13.62 7.61 26.80
CA TRP A 225 12.64 6.81 26.04
C TRP A 225 11.26 7.49 25.94
N ARG A 226 10.86 8.29 26.95
CA ARG A 226 9.62 9.08 26.91
C ARG A 226 9.67 10.15 25.82
N LEU A 227 10.80 10.87 25.75
CA LEU A 227 11.02 11.85 24.69
C LEU A 227 11.15 11.18 23.33
N MET A 228 11.85 10.05 23.22
CA MET A 228 11.95 9.28 21.99
C MET A 228 10.56 8.92 21.44
N LEU A 229 9.67 8.37 22.26
CA LEU A 229 8.31 8.01 21.86
C LEU A 229 7.40 9.24 21.65
N GLY A 230 7.49 10.24 22.52
CA GLY A 230 6.68 11.45 22.46
C GLY A 230 6.97 12.33 21.23
N LEU A 231 8.21 12.30 20.72
CA LEU A 231 8.63 13.07 19.55
C LEU A 231 7.81 12.71 18.28
N ALA A 232 7.23 11.50 18.23
CA ALA A 232 6.32 11.06 17.17
C ALA A 232 5.06 11.94 17.04
N ALA A 233 4.71 12.71 18.09
CA ALA A 233 3.58 13.63 18.03
C ALA A 233 3.76 14.76 17.00
N PHE A 234 5.00 15.25 16.78
CA PHE A 234 5.26 16.34 15.86
C PHE A 234 4.89 16.01 14.41
N PRO A 235 5.41 14.92 13.80
CA PRO A 235 4.99 14.56 12.45
C PRO A 235 3.49 14.23 12.38
N ALA A 236 2.87 13.69 13.44
CA ALA A 236 1.44 13.41 13.44
C ALA A 236 0.59 14.69 13.31
N ILE A 237 0.96 15.76 14.02
CA ILE A 237 0.30 17.08 13.90
C ILE A 237 0.49 17.63 12.48
N ALA A 238 1.72 17.60 11.96
CA ALA A 238 2.02 18.09 10.63
C ALA A 238 1.21 17.38 9.55
N VAL A 239 1.06 16.05 9.66
CA VAL A 239 0.22 15.24 8.77
C VAL A 239 -1.25 15.63 8.87
N ALA A 240 -1.79 15.71 10.09
CA ALA A 240 -3.21 16.04 10.30
C ALA A 240 -3.58 17.41 9.68
N VAL A 241 -2.70 18.40 9.81
CA VAL A 241 -2.90 19.74 9.20
C VAL A 241 -2.69 19.70 7.69
N GLY A 242 -1.62 19.06 7.21
CA GLY A 242 -1.27 19.04 5.77
C GLY A 242 -2.33 18.34 4.92
N VAL A 243 -2.92 17.25 5.42
CA VAL A 243 -3.94 16.48 4.71
C VAL A 243 -5.25 17.26 4.53
N LEU A 244 -5.54 18.24 5.39
CA LEU A 244 -6.72 19.10 5.21
C LEU A 244 -6.66 19.96 3.94
N ALA A 245 -5.49 20.20 3.39
CA ALA A 245 -5.31 20.91 2.12
C ALA A 245 -5.46 20.00 0.87
N MET A 246 -5.54 18.68 1.04
CA MET A 246 -5.61 17.73 -0.06
C MET A 246 -7.03 17.60 -0.62
N PRO A 247 -7.19 17.32 -1.94
CA PRO A 247 -8.48 16.97 -2.52
C PRO A 247 -8.93 15.57 -2.09
N GLU A 248 -10.20 15.27 -2.25
CA GLU A 248 -10.69 13.90 -2.08
C GLU A 248 -10.37 13.05 -3.34
N SER A 249 -10.37 11.73 -3.19
CA SER A 249 -10.13 10.81 -4.31
C SER A 249 -11.18 10.97 -5.42
N PRO A 250 -10.78 11.15 -6.69
CA PRO A 250 -11.72 11.25 -7.80
C PRO A 250 -12.55 9.98 -7.97
N ARG A 251 -11.99 8.80 -7.69
CA ARG A 251 -12.71 7.52 -7.75
C ARG A 251 -13.77 7.39 -6.68
N TRP A 252 -13.45 7.80 -5.46
CA TRP A 252 -14.44 7.85 -4.38
C TRP A 252 -15.57 8.84 -4.70
N LEU A 253 -15.25 10.01 -5.27
CA LEU A 253 -16.25 10.99 -5.68
C LEU A 253 -17.19 10.42 -6.76
N VAL A 254 -16.66 9.68 -7.75
CA VAL A 254 -17.48 8.97 -8.76
C VAL A 254 -18.38 7.94 -8.10
N MET A 255 -17.86 7.11 -7.18
CA MET A 255 -18.66 6.13 -6.44
C MET A 255 -19.78 6.77 -5.60
N LYS A 256 -19.59 8.01 -5.13
CA LYS A 256 -20.61 8.79 -4.40
C LYS A 256 -21.53 9.60 -5.32
N GLY A 257 -21.40 9.48 -6.64
CA GLY A 257 -22.20 10.24 -7.62
C GLY A 257 -21.83 11.73 -7.75
N ARG A 258 -20.73 12.19 -7.11
CA ARG A 258 -20.26 13.58 -7.12
C ARG A 258 -19.38 13.86 -8.35
N LEU A 259 -19.95 13.65 -9.56
CA LEU A 259 -19.19 13.69 -10.83
C LEU A 259 -18.55 15.06 -11.11
N GLY A 260 -19.22 16.16 -10.74
CA GLY A 260 -18.70 17.52 -10.95
C GLY A 260 -17.40 17.77 -10.17
N GLU A 261 -17.31 17.34 -8.92
CA GLU A 261 -16.11 17.45 -8.10
C GLU A 261 -15.01 16.51 -8.59
N ALA A 262 -15.38 15.27 -8.97
CA ALA A 262 -14.46 14.33 -9.56
C ALA A 262 -13.79 14.91 -10.82
N LYS A 263 -14.56 15.55 -11.70
CA LYS A 263 -14.05 16.23 -12.90
C LYS A 263 -13.06 17.35 -12.54
N GLN A 264 -13.37 18.17 -11.54
CA GLN A 264 -12.48 19.25 -11.09
C GLN A 264 -11.14 18.73 -10.57
N VAL A 265 -11.15 17.64 -9.81
CA VAL A 265 -9.92 17.00 -9.33
C VAL A 265 -9.14 16.42 -10.50
N LEU A 266 -9.80 15.70 -11.41
CA LEU A 266 -9.16 15.10 -12.59
C LEU A 266 -8.50 16.16 -13.49
N ILE A 267 -9.12 17.32 -13.70
CA ILE A 267 -8.52 18.41 -14.48
C ILE A 267 -7.21 18.90 -13.83
N LYS A 268 -7.12 18.91 -12.50
CA LYS A 268 -5.90 19.33 -11.79
C LYS A 268 -4.76 18.31 -11.88
N ILE A 269 -5.07 17.01 -11.98
CA ILE A 269 -4.07 15.93 -11.98
C ILE A 269 -3.75 15.38 -13.37
N SER A 270 -4.52 15.73 -14.42
CA SER A 270 -4.27 15.36 -15.81
C SER A 270 -3.52 16.47 -16.55
N GLU A 271 -2.88 16.12 -17.66
CA GLU A 271 -2.16 17.09 -18.50
C GLU A 271 -3.12 17.94 -19.35
N THR A 272 -4.18 17.30 -19.87
CA THR A 272 -5.17 17.94 -20.72
C THR A 272 -6.58 17.71 -20.19
N LYS A 273 -7.51 18.57 -20.61
CA LYS A 273 -8.94 18.42 -20.25
C LYS A 273 -9.53 17.16 -20.91
N GLU A 274 -9.10 16.85 -22.11
CA GLU A 274 -9.53 15.67 -22.87
C GLU A 274 -9.12 14.37 -22.12
N GLU A 275 -7.90 14.33 -21.60
CA GLU A 275 -7.45 13.20 -20.77
C GLU A 275 -8.29 13.08 -19.48
N ALA A 276 -8.59 14.21 -18.84
CA ALA A 276 -9.43 14.22 -17.64
C ALA A 276 -10.84 13.68 -17.90
N GLU A 277 -11.44 14.04 -19.06
CA GLU A 277 -12.77 13.56 -19.48
C GLU A 277 -12.74 12.08 -19.83
N LEU A 278 -11.70 11.62 -20.53
CA LEU A 278 -11.53 10.21 -20.84
C LEU A 278 -11.41 9.37 -19.57
N ARG A 279 -10.54 9.78 -18.65
CA ARG A 279 -10.38 9.11 -17.33
C ARG A 279 -11.68 9.11 -16.52
N LEU A 280 -12.46 10.20 -16.57
CA LEU A 280 -13.76 10.26 -15.92
C LEU A 280 -14.74 9.26 -16.55
N ALA A 281 -14.80 9.20 -17.89
CA ALA A 281 -15.65 8.26 -18.62
C ALA A 281 -15.30 6.80 -18.29
N ASP A 282 -14.01 6.45 -18.23
CA ASP A 282 -13.54 5.11 -17.86
C ASP A 282 -13.96 4.75 -16.42
N MET A 283 -13.82 5.70 -15.47
CA MET A 283 -14.25 5.49 -14.08
C MET A 283 -15.77 5.30 -13.96
N VAL A 284 -16.55 6.09 -14.69
CA VAL A 284 -18.02 5.97 -14.71
C VAL A 284 -18.43 4.65 -15.35
N LYS A 285 -17.79 4.25 -16.45
CA LYS A 285 -18.02 2.95 -17.10
C LYS A 285 -17.71 1.80 -16.14
N ALA A 286 -16.57 1.82 -15.47
CA ALA A 286 -16.20 0.80 -14.48
C ALA A 286 -17.20 0.75 -13.30
N ALA A 287 -17.71 1.91 -12.86
CA ALA A 287 -18.74 1.98 -11.83
C ALA A 287 -20.10 1.42 -12.31
N SER A 288 -20.46 1.65 -13.57
CA SER A 288 -21.73 1.15 -14.17
C SER A 288 -21.72 -0.37 -14.37
N PHE A 289 -20.62 -0.96 -14.83
CA PHE A 289 -20.46 -2.41 -14.92
C PHE A 289 -20.58 -3.11 -13.56
N SER A 290 -20.29 -2.39 -12.50
CA SER A 290 -20.48 -2.89 -11.12
C SER A 290 -21.93 -2.86 -10.63
N GLY A 291 -22.92 -2.57 -11.51
CA GLY A 291 -24.35 -2.59 -11.20
C GLY A 291 -24.89 -1.40 -10.41
N HIS A 292 -24.20 -0.24 -10.42
CA HIS A 292 -24.50 0.85 -9.50
C HIS A 292 -24.80 2.22 -10.11
N VAL A 293 -24.81 2.36 -11.42
CA VAL A 293 -25.29 3.59 -12.08
C VAL A 293 -26.46 3.26 -13.00
N SER A 294 -27.60 2.90 -12.42
CA SER A 294 -28.90 3.10 -13.07
C SER A 294 -29.30 4.55 -12.83
N ALA A 295 -29.49 5.30 -13.89
CA ALA A 295 -29.77 6.73 -13.89
C ALA A 295 -31.14 7.14 -13.31
N SER A 296 -31.81 6.27 -12.57
CA SER A 296 -33.11 6.56 -11.97
C SER A 296 -33.39 5.66 -10.77
N SER A 297 -32.93 6.04 -9.61
CA SER A 297 -33.70 5.88 -8.37
C SER A 297 -32.87 6.33 -7.16
N SER A 298 -33.43 7.31 -6.47
CA SER A 298 -33.07 7.75 -5.15
C SER A 298 -33.20 6.59 -4.14
N SER A 299 -32.13 5.89 -3.84
CA SER A 299 -32.07 5.15 -2.58
C SER A 299 -30.64 5.02 -2.08
N SER A 300 -30.44 5.61 -0.93
CA SER A 300 -29.23 5.87 -0.17
C SER A 300 -28.58 4.65 0.50
N ASN A 301 -28.59 3.46 -0.09
CA ASN A 301 -28.05 2.26 0.55
C ASN A 301 -26.70 1.80 -0.02
N TRP A 302 -25.76 2.73 -0.15
CA TRP A 302 -24.37 2.50 -0.56
C TRP A 302 -23.42 2.09 0.59
N HIS A 303 -23.93 1.44 1.60
CA HIS A 303 -23.09 1.02 2.72
C HIS A 303 -22.55 -0.38 2.48
N GLY A 304 -21.53 -0.58 1.66
CA GLY A 304 -20.64 -1.76 1.69
C GLY A 304 -21.26 -3.15 2.03
N GLN A 305 -22.60 -3.25 2.03
CA GLN A 305 -23.34 -4.44 2.35
C GLN A 305 -23.14 -5.48 1.25
N GLY A 306 -22.53 -6.60 1.62
CA GLY A 306 -22.25 -7.70 0.70
C GLY A 306 -20.82 -7.81 0.20
N VAL A 307 -19.98 -6.75 0.25
CA VAL A 307 -18.59 -6.82 -0.19
C VAL A 307 -17.79 -7.84 0.63
N TRP A 308 -17.93 -7.85 1.93
CA TRP A 308 -17.29 -8.85 2.79
C TRP A 308 -17.79 -10.28 2.53
N LYS A 309 -19.09 -10.43 2.20
CA LYS A 309 -19.65 -11.73 1.81
C LYS A 309 -19.04 -12.20 0.49
N GLU A 310 -18.92 -11.32 -0.48
CA GLU A 310 -18.31 -11.60 -1.78
C GLU A 310 -16.82 -11.91 -1.66
N LEU A 311 -16.08 -11.19 -0.81
CA LEU A 311 -14.66 -11.43 -0.61
C LEU A 311 -14.36 -12.72 0.16
N LEU A 312 -15.14 -13.05 1.21
CA LEU A 312 -14.79 -14.14 2.14
C LEU A 312 -15.64 -15.39 1.96
N LEU A 313 -16.94 -15.26 1.65
CA LEU A 313 -17.87 -16.39 1.63
C LEU A 313 -18.11 -16.94 0.22
N THR A 314 -18.25 -16.07 -0.78
CA THR A 314 -18.59 -16.47 -2.14
C THR A 314 -17.73 -15.76 -3.19
N PRO A 315 -16.36 -15.86 -3.11
CA PRO A 315 -15.52 -15.22 -4.09
C PRO A 315 -15.65 -15.89 -5.45
N SER A 316 -15.86 -15.09 -6.51
CA SER A 316 -15.78 -15.57 -7.89
C SER A 316 -14.36 -16.06 -8.21
N ARG A 317 -14.19 -16.87 -9.28
CA ARG A 317 -12.86 -17.39 -9.67
C ARG A 317 -11.81 -16.27 -9.83
N PRO A 318 -12.07 -15.15 -10.54
CA PRO A 318 -11.12 -14.04 -10.64
C PRO A 318 -10.81 -13.41 -9.28
N ILE A 319 -11.83 -13.13 -8.46
CA ILE A 319 -11.64 -12.53 -7.13
C ILE A 319 -10.80 -13.44 -6.23
N ARG A 320 -11.01 -14.76 -6.30
CA ARG A 320 -10.21 -15.72 -5.52
C ARG A 320 -8.73 -15.69 -5.93
N ARG A 321 -8.42 -15.59 -7.23
CA ARG A 321 -7.03 -15.44 -7.73
C ARG A 321 -6.40 -14.13 -7.26
N ILE A 322 -7.14 -13.02 -7.32
CA ILE A 322 -6.72 -11.72 -6.79
C ILE A 322 -6.43 -11.82 -5.29
N LEU A 323 -7.32 -12.46 -4.52
CA LEU A 323 -7.12 -12.63 -3.08
C LEU A 323 -5.89 -13.47 -2.75
N ILE A 324 -5.66 -14.58 -3.46
CA ILE A 324 -4.47 -15.42 -3.28
C ILE A 324 -3.20 -14.60 -3.56
N ALA A 325 -3.18 -13.84 -4.65
CA ALA A 325 -2.05 -12.99 -5.02
C ALA A 325 -1.80 -11.89 -3.96
N ALA A 326 -2.86 -11.16 -3.55
CA ALA A 326 -2.76 -10.08 -2.57
C ALA A 326 -2.36 -10.58 -1.17
N ILE A 327 -3.02 -11.63 -0.68
CA ILE A 327 -2.71 -12.22 0.62
C ILE A 327 -1.32 -12.82 0.60
N GLY A 328 -0.96 -13.53 -0.48
CA GLY A 328 0.35 -14.17 -0.60
C GLY A 328 1.50 -13.16 -0.60
N VAL A 329 1.42 -12.07 -1.36
CA VAL A 329 2.49 -11.07 -1.39
C VAL A 329 2.64 -10.39 -0.02
N ASN A 330 1.54 -10.08 0.67
CA ASN A 330 1.54 -9.48 2.00
C ASN A 330 2.05 -10.45 3.08
N PHE A 331 1.69 -11.73 2.97
CA PHE A 331 2.18 -12.79 3.86
C PHE A 331 3.70 -12.94 3.74
N PHE A 332 4.21 -13.18 2.53
CA PHE A 332 5.65 -13.41 2.33
C PHE A 332 6.48 -12.16 2.60
N MET A 333 5.95 -10.94 2.36
CA MET A 333 6.62 -9.71 2.75
C MET A 333 6.97 -9.74 4.25
N GLN A 334 6.03 -10.09 5.12
CA GLN A 334 6.27 -10.09 6.56
C GLN A 334 6.91 -11.39 7.07
N ALA A 335 6.58 -12.54 6.45
CA ALA A 335 7.22 -13.82 6.75
C ALA A 335 8.72 -13.84 6.43
N SER A 336 9.21 -12.85 5.67
CA SER A 336 10.65 -12.59 5.49
C SER A 336 11.38 -12.24 6.78
N GLY A 337 10.65 -11.83 7.83
CA GLY A 337 11.21 -11.42 9.11
C GLY A 337 11.86 -10.04 9.11
N ASN A 338 11.72 -9.25 8.04
CA ASN A 338 12.36 -7.93 7.94
C ASN A 338 12.03 -7.01 9.11
N ASP A 339 10.74 -6.91 9.48
CA ASP A 339 10.32 -6.04 10.60
C ASP A 339 10.91 -6.51 11.93
N ALA A 340 10.96 -7.83 12.17
CA ALA A 340 11.56 -8.39 13.38
C ALA A 340 13.08 -8.11 13.43
N VAL A 341 13.79 -8.25 12.31
CA VAL A 341 15.22 -7.90 12.21
C VAL A 341 15.45 -6.42 12.52
N ILE A 342 14.56 -5.52 12.06
CA ILE A 342 14.65 -4.07 12.33
C ILE A 342 14.40 -3.77 13.80
N TYR A 343 13.34 -4.32 14.41
CA TYR A 343 13.01 -4.10 15.82
C TYR A 343 14.10 -4.62 16.75
N TYR A 344 14.65 -5.79 16.44
CA TYR A 344 15.66 -6.45 17.28
C TYR A 344 17.08 -6.29 16.74
N SER A 345 17.31 -5.34 15.82
CA SER A 345 18.64 -5.11 15.25
C SER A 345 19.75 -4.92 16.29
N PRO A 346 19.56 -4.22 17.44
CA PRO A 346 20.60 -4.17 18.48
C PRO A 346 20.90 -5.52 19.11
N GLU A 347 19.89 -6.39 19.27
CA GLU A 347 20.09 -7.75 19.81
C GLU A 347 20.82 -8.63 18.76
N VAL A 348 20.44 -8.56 17.49
CA VAL A 348 21.10 -9.27 16.39
C VAL A 348 22.57 -8.86 16.28
N PHE A 349 22.88 -7.57 16.37
CA PHE A 349 24.27 -7.08 16.32
C PHE A 349 25.05 -7.40 17.61
N ARG A 350 24.37 -7.49 18.76
CA ARG A 350 24.98 -7.95 20.01
C ARG A 350 25.39 -9.41 19.92
N ASP A 351 24.51 -10.25 19.38
CA ASP A 351 24.78 -11.67 19.13
C ASP A 351 25.94 -11.85 18.14
N ALA A 352 26.03 -10.95 17.14
CA ALA A 352 27.16 -10.89 16.21
C ALA A 352 28.46 -10.38 16.83
N GLY A 353 28.53 -10.07 18.17
CA GLY A 353 29.76 -9.73 18.88
C GLY A 353 29.97 -8.23 19.12
N ILE A 354 29.02 -7.36 18.80
CA ILE A 354 29.12 -5.91 19.05
C ILE A 354 28.49 -5.58 20.42
N HIS A 355 29.32 -5.35 21.46
CA HIS A 355 28.81 -5.17 22.83
C HIS A 355 28.66 -3.71 23.26
N ASN A 356 29.33 -2.77 22.60
CA ASN A 356 29.27 -1.35 22.96
C ASN A 356 27.94 -0.73 22.51
N LYS A 357 27.14 -0.18 23.46
CA LYS A 357 25.83 0.44 23.21
C LYS A 357 25.88 1.53 22.14
N LYS A 358 26.91 2.39 22.12
CA LYS A 358 27.05 3.44 21.08
C LYS A 358 27.31 2.85 19.69
N HIS A 359 28.13 1.81 19.61
CA HIS A 359 28.40 1.13 18.34
C HIS A 359 27.16 0.40 17.82
N LEU A 360 26.39 -0.27 18.70
CA LEU A 360 25.11 -0.92 18.34
C LEU A 360 24.15 0.08 17.69
N VAL A 361 23.90 1.22 18.33
CA VAL A 361 23.02 2.26 17.78
C VAL A 361 23.62 2.88 16.52
N GLY A 362 24.94 3.05 16.44
CA GLY A 362 25.62 3.55 15.23
C GLY A 362 25.43 2.63 14.01
N VAL A 363 25.58 1.31 14.18
CA VAL A 363 25.38 0.34 13.09
C VAL A 363 23.91 0.31 12.64
N THR A 364 22.94 0.47 13.55
CA THR A 364 21.53 0.57 13.14
C THR A 364 21.24 1.82 12.31
N VAL A 365 21.92 2.95 12.57
CA VAL A 365 21.80 4.15 11.72
C VAL A 365 22.34 3.87 10.31
N ILE A 366 23.51 3.21 10.19
CA ILE A 366 24.08 2.83 8.90
C ILE A 366 23.13 1.91 8.13
N MET A 367 22.55 0.92 8.78
CA MET A 367 21.53 0.04 8.21
C MET A 367 20.31 0.84 7.73
N GLY A 368 19.84 1.81 8.49
CA GLY A 368 18.73 2.71 8.13
C GLY A 368 19.05 3.57 6.90
N ILE A 369 20.28 4.09 6.80
CA ILE A 369 20.73 4.85 5.62
C ILE A 369 20.74 3.96 4.38
N ALA A 370 21.32 2.76 4.47
CA ALA A 370 21.36 1.80 3.37
C ALA A 370 19.92 1.46 2.91
N LYS A 371 19.04 1.15 3.85
CA LYS A 371 17.63 0.84 3.59
C LYS A 371 16.90 1.98 2.85
N THR A 372 17.07 3.21 3.33
CA THR A 372 16.45 4.40 2.73
C THR A 372 17.01 4.67 1.32
N PHE A 373 18.32 4.48 1.12
CA PHE A 373 18.94 4.63 -0.20
C PHE A 373 18.38 3.63 -1.21
N PHE A 374 18.31 2.35 -0.86
CA PHE A 374 17.84 1.32 -1.79
C PHE A 374 16.34 1.40 -2.07
N VAL A 375 15.50 1.85 -1.13
CA VAL A 375 14.07 2.06 -1.40
C VAL A 375 13.85 3.26 -2.34
N LEU A 376 14.65 4.33 -2.21
CA LEU A 376 14.59 5.44 -3.16
C LEU A 376 15.00 5.00 -4.57
N LEU A 377 16.07 4.21 -4.66
CA LEU A 377 16.51 3.64 -5.92
C LEU A 377 15.43 2.76 -6.55
N SER A 378 14.80 1.90 -5.77
CA SER A 378 13.67 1.06 -6.22
C SER A 378 12.50 1.90 -6.73
N ALA A 379 12.09 2.93 -5.98
CA ALA A 379 11.00 3.81 -6.37
C ALA A 379 11.23 4.45 -7.74
N LEU A 380 12.46 4.93 -8.02
CA LEU A 380 12.81 5.56 -9.29
C LEU A 380 12.81 4.58 -10.47
N PHE A 381 13.13 3.32 -10.23
CA PHE A 381 13.26 2.32 -11.27
C PHE A 381 12.01 1.43 -11.42
N LEU A 382 11.05 1.49 -10.51
CA LEU A 382 9.86 0.63 -10.49
C LEU A 382 9.03 0.71 -11.77
N ASP A 383 8.80 1.91 -12.29
CA ASP A 383 8.04 2.11 -13.53
C ASP A 383 8.87 1.74 -14.79
N ARG A 384 10.21 1.67 -14.65
CA ARG A 384 11.09 1.30 -15.76
C ARG A 384 11.25 -0.22 -15.91
N PHE A 385 11.48 -0.94 -14.81
CA PHE A 385 11.72 -2.39 -14.83
C PHE A 385 10.44 -3.21 -14.66
N GLY A 386 9.42 -2.68 -14.00
CA GLY A 386 8.18 -3.38 -13.67
C GLY A 386 8.18 -3.98 -12.26
N ARG A 387 7.00 -4.45 -11.84
CA ARG A 387 6.77 -4.92 -10.46
C ARG A 387 7.34 -6.32 -10.25
N ARG A 388 7.03 -7.23 -11.17
CA ARG A 388 7.39 -8.65 -11.05
C ARG A 388 8.92 -8.90 -11.07
N PRO A 389 9.73 -8.35 -12.00
CA PRO A 389 11.18 -8.57 -12.02
C PRO A 389 11.88 -8.07 -10.76
N LEU A 390 11.50 -6.87 -10.28
CA LEU A 390 12.09 -6.31 -9.06
C LEU A 390 11.72 -7.11 -7.81
N LEU A 391 10.48 -7.63 -7.74
CA LEU A 391 10.03 -8.48 -6.64
C LEU A 391 10.80 -9.79 -6.59
N LEU A 392 11.03 -10.43 -7.74
CA LEU A 392 11.80 -11.66 -7.83
C LEU A 392 13.28 -11.43 -7.47
N LEU A 393 13.87 -10.34 -7.97
CA LEU A 393 15.24 -9.96 -7.62
C LEU A 393 15.38 -9.72 -6.11
N GLY A 394 14.46 -8.95 -5.54
CA GLY A 394 14.48 -8.63 -4.11
C GLY A 394 14.30 -9.85 -3.23
N SER A 395 13.32 -10.72 -3.53
CA SER A 395 13.04 -11.92 -2.74
C SER A 395 14.16 -12.95 -2.82
N ALA A 396 14.73 -13.20 -4.02
CA ALA A 396 15.86 -14.11 -4.19
C ALA A 396 17.13 -13.59 -3.51
N GLY A 397 17.45 -12.28 -3.70
CA GLY A 397 18.59 -11.65 -3.03
C GLY A 397 18.45 -11.67 -1.50
N MET A 398 17.25 -11.45 -0.98
CA MET A 398 16.97 -11.54 0.45
C MET A 398 17.15 -12.98 0.98
N ALA A 399 16.67 -14.01 0.26
CA ALA A 399 16.86 -15.40 0.64
C ALA A 399 18.36 -15.76 0.76
N ILE A 400 19.17 -15.36 -0.21
CA ILE A 400 20.64 -15.56 -0.19
C ILE A 400 21.28 -14.82 0.98
N SER A 401 20.89 -13.56 1.21
CA SER A 401 21.46 -12.74 2.29
C SER A 401 21.11 -13.30 3.67
N LEU A 402 19.87 -13.76 3.88
CA LEU A 402 19.44 -14.42 5.13
C LEU A 402 20.18 -15.74 5.35
N ALA A 403 20.42 -16.53 4.30
CA ALA A 403 21.24 -17.73 4.39
C ALA A 403 22.70 -17.40 4.78
N GLY A 404 23.28 -16.35 4.21
CA GLY A 404 24.60 -15.84 4.58
C GLY A 404 24.66 -15.38 6.04
N LEU A 405 23.61 -14.69 6.52
CA LEU A 405 23.48 -14.29 7.91
C LEU A 405 23.38 -15.51 8.85
N GLY A 406 22.60 -16.52 8.45
CA GLY A 406 22.50 -17.79 9.19
C GLY A 406 23.84 -18.53 9.29
N LEU A 407 24.63 -18.54 8.21
CA LEU A 407 25.99 -19.10 8.23
C LEU A 407 26.91 -18.30 9.18
N GLY A 408 26.93 -16.98 9.09
CA GLY A 408 27.76 -16.13 9.95
C GLY A 408 27.41 -16.30 11.43
N SER A 409 26.13 -16.25 11.79
CA SER A 409 25.65 -16.50 13.17
C SER A 409 26.06 -17.89 13.67
N LYS A 410 25.91 -18.91 12.82
CA LYS A 410 26.30 -20.30 13.20
C LYS A 410 27.80 -20.43 13.47
N PHE A 411 28.64 -19.77 12.68
CA PHE A 411 30.09 -19.77 12.92
C PHE A 411 30.43 -19.09 14.26
N LEU A 412 29.75 -17.98 14.61
CA LEU A 412 29.96 -17.31 15.88
C LEU A 412 29.49 -18.14 17.08
N GLU A 413 28.41 -18.92 16.93
CA GLU A 413 27.92 -19.83 17.98
C GLU A 413 28.88 -20.98 18.29
N TYR A 414 29.60 -21.50 17.28
CA TYR A 414 30.51 -22.65 17.46
C TYR A 414 31.97 -22.26 17.69
N SER A 415 32.35 -21.00 17.46
CA SER A 415 33.71 -20.53 17.61
C SER A 415 33.95 -19.95 19.00
N ASN A 416 34.96 -20.46 19.72
CA ASN A 416 35.40 -19.88 20.99
C ASN A 416 36.11 -18.52 20.85
N SER A 417 36.53 -18.15 19.63
CA SER A 417 37.09 -16.85 19.27
C SER A 417 36.15 -16.23 18.26
N ASN A 418 35.54 -15.08 18.57
CA ASN A 418 34.70 -14.32 17.65
C ASN A 418 35.56 -13.75 16.51
N PRO A 419 35.69 -14.45 15.35
CA PRO A 419 36.57 -13.98 14.30
C PRO A 419 35.95 -12.75 13.63
N ASP A 420 36.75 -11.68 13.45
CA ASP A 420 36.30 -10.41 12.86
C ASP A 420 35.61 -10.58 11.50
N TRP A 421 36.04 -11.57 10.71
CA TRP A 421 35.40 -11.84 9.41
C TRP A 421 33.95 -12.36 9.54
N ALA A 422 33.63 -13.12 10.58
CA ALA A 422 32.26 -13.63 10.80
C ALA A 422 31.33 -12.50 11.28
N ILE A 423 31.86 -11.60 12.12
CA ILE A 423 31.15 -10.37 12.52
C ILE A 423 30.88 -9.50 11.29
N ALA A 424 31.89 -9.27 10.46
CA ALA A 424 31.75 -8.51 9.22
C ALA A 424 30.74 -9.16 8.26
N LEU A 425 30.77 -10.50 8.12
CA LEU A 425 29.80 -11.25 7.31
C LEU A 425 28.38 -11.03 7.83
N CYS A 426 28.12 -11.12 9.13
CA CYS A 426 26.80 -10.88 9.71
C CYS A 426 26.31 -9.45 9.43
N VAL A 427 27.15 -8.44 9.63
CA VAL A 427 26.78 -7.04 9.38
C VAL A 427 26.46 -6.80 7.90
N VAL A 428 27.31 -7.30 6.99
CA VAL A 428 27.11 -7.18 5.54
C VAL A 428 25.84 -7.94 5.12
N ALA A 429 25.61 -9.14 5.64
CA ALA A 429 24.44 -9.95 5.30
C ALA A 429 23.13 -9.30 5.79
N VAL A 430 23.10 -8.72 6.99
CA VAL A 430 21.95 -7.95 7.47
C VAL A 430 21.69 -6.75 6.56
N CYS A 431 22.69 -5.95 6.27
CA CYS A 431 22.58 -4.80 5.37
C CYS A 431 22.11 -5.21 3.98
N ALA A 432 22.62 -6.32 3.44
CA ALA A 432 22.20 -6.86 2.15
C ALA A 432 20.74 -7.34 2.18
N ALA A 433 20.31 -8.08 3.22
CA ALA A 433 18.94 -8.55 3.36
C ALA A 433 17.95 -7.38 3.38
N VAL A 434 18.23 -6.34 4.18
CA VAL A 434 17.37 -5.13 4.25
C VAL A 434 17.36 -4.35 2.94
N SER A 435 18.51 -4.33 2.23
CA SER A 435 18.64 -3.66 0.93
C SER A 435 17.81 -4.37 -0.16
N PHE A 436 17.91 -5.70 -0.26
CA PHE A 436 17.12 -6.48 -1.20
C PHE A 436 15.63 -6.43 -0.88
N PHE A 437 15.25 -6.42 0.40
CA PHE A 437 13.88 -6.13 0.82
C PHE A 437 13.40 -4.78 0.27
N SER A 438 14.22 -3.74 0.42
CA SER A 438 13.90 -2.37 -0.01
C SER A 438 13.84 -2.22 -1.53
N ILE A 439 14.56 -3.06 -2.30
CA ILE A 439 14.47 -3.08 -3.77
C ILE A 439 13.18 -3.72 -4.25
N GLY A 440 12.75 -4.82 -3.63
CA GLY A 440 11.65 -5.65 -4.11
C GLY A 440 10.40 -5.57 -3.22
N LEU A 441 10.43 -6.33 -2.14
CA LEU A 441 9.26 -6.61 -1.30
C LEU A 441 8.62 -5.36 -0.68
N GLY A 442 9.43 -4.42 -0.17
CA GLY A 442 8.93 -3.22 0.49
C GLY A 442 7.98 -2.41 -0.39
N PRO A 443 8.47 -1.72 -1.41
CA PRO A 443 7.62 -0.83 -2.20
C PRO A 443 6.60 -1.58 -3.04
N ILE A 444 6.95 -2.74 -3.62
CA ILE A 444 6.10 -3.45 -4.58
C ILE A 444 4.85 -4.02 -3.90
N THR A 445 4.94 -4.51 -2.67
CA THR A 445 3.77 -5.05 -1.97
C THR A 445 2.66 -4.03 -1.81
N TRP A 446 2.99 -2.79 -1.44
CA TRP A 446 2.01 -1.70 -1.31
C TRP A 446 1.41 -1.29 -2.64
N VAL A 447 2.27 -1.15 -3.67
CA VAL A 447 1.86 -0.86 -5.04
C VAL A 447 0.90 -1.93 -5.54
N TYR A 448 1.31 -3.19 -5.45
CA TYR A 448 0.55 -4.33 -5.93
C TYR A 448 -0.80 -4.47 -5.21
N SER A 449 -0.79 -4.39 -3.87
CA SER A 449 -2.00 -4.49 -3.06
C SER A 449 -3.03 -3.38 -3.35
N SER A 450 -2.58 -2.20 -3.76
CA SER A 450 -3.46 -1.08 -4.11
C SER A 450 -3.96 -1.11 -5.56
N GLU A 451 -3.28 -1.85 -6.45
CA GLU A 451 -3.59 -1.88 -7.89
C GLU A 451 -4.52 -3.04 -8.30
N ILE A 452 -4.38 -4.23 -7.69
CA ILE A 452 -4.98 -5.47 -8.22
C ILE A 452 -6.48 -5.63 -7.99
N PHE A 453 -7.04 -4.93 -7.01
CA PHE A 453 -8.47 -5.06 -6.71
C PHE A 453 -9.34 -4.21 -7.63
N PRO A 454 -10.49 -4.75 -8.11
CA PRO A 454 -11.51 -3.98 -8.81
C PRO A 454 -11.99 -2.79 -7.98
N MET A 455 -12.41 -1.71 -8.63
CA MET A 455 -12.76 -0.43 -8.00
C MET A 455 -13.71 -0.59 -6.79
N ARG A 456 -14.74 -1.43 -6.91
CA ARG A 456 -15.74 -1.68 -5.86
C ARG A 456 -15.15 -2.39 -4.62
N LEU A 457 -14.26 -3.36 -4.84
CA LEU A 457 -13.70 -4.22 -3.79
C LEU A 457 -12.37 -3.69 -3.23
N ARG A 458 -11.80 -2.65 -3.86
CA ARG A 458 -10.40 -2.22 -3.63
C ARG A 458 -10.12 -1.86 -2.18
N ALA A 459 -10.91 -1.00 -1.56
CA ALA A 459 -10.65 -0.57 -0.19
C ALA A 459 -10.74 -1.73 0.81
N GLN A 460 -11.78 -2.56 0.70
CA GLN A 460 -11.96 -3.69 1.62
C GLN A 460 -11.03 -4.86 1.30
N GLY A 461 -10.74 -5.13 0.02
CA GLY A 461 -9.77 -6.13 -0.40
C GLY A 461 -8.34 -5.77 0.03
N SER A 462 -7.93 -4.52 -0.18
CA SER A 462 -6.63 -4.04 0.29
C SER A 462 -6.55 -4.07 1.82
N SER A 463 -7.63 -3.70 2.54
CA SER A 463 -7.65 -3.77 4.00
C SER A 463 -7.48 -5.20 4.52
N LEU A 464 -8.08 -6.19 3.87
CA LEU A 464 -7.90 -7.60 4.21
C LEU A 464 -6.46 -8.06 3.99
N ALA A 465 -5.87 -7.74 2.83
CA ALA A 465 -4.49 -8.11 2.51
C ALA A 465 -3.49 -7.49 3.50
N ILE A 466 -3.65 -6.20 3.82
CA ILE A 466 -2.81 -5.50 4.79
C ILE A 466 -3.02 -6.03 6.21
N SER A 467 -4.22 -6.49 6.54
CA SER A 467 -4.50 -7.11 7.83
C SER A 467 -3.73 -8.40 8.03
N VAL A 468 -3.63 -9.25 6.98
CA VAL A 468 -2.77 -10.44 7.00
C VAL A 468 -1.30 -10.04 7.18
N ASN A 469 -0.84 -9.01 6.47
CA ASN A 469 0.49 -8.46 6.64
C ASN A 469 0.78 -8.07 8.10
N ARG A 470 -0.12 -7.32 8.75
CA ARG A 470 0.05 -6.90 10.15
C ARG A 470 -0.03 -8.05 11.14
N LEU A 471 -0.89 -9.05 10.89
CA LEU A 471 -0.97 -10.24 11.72
C LEU A 471 0.36 -11.01 11.73
N VAL A 472 0.92 -11.28 10.54
CA VAL A 472 2.19 -11.99 10.40
C VAL A 472 3.34 -11.21 11.04
N SER A 473 3.41 -9.88 10.80
CA SER A 473 4.40 -9.02 11.42
C SER A 473 4.31 -9.05 12.96
N GLY A 474 3.10 -8.97 13.51
CA GLY A 474 2.87 -9.02 14.96
C GLY A 474 3.27 -10.36 15.57
N VAL A 475 2.88 -11.47 14.95
CA VAL A 475 3.26 -12.82 15.42
C VAL A 475 4.79 -12.99 15.41
N LEU A 476 5.45 -12.62 14.32
CA LEU A 476 6.91 -12.70 14.24
C LEU A 476 7.59 -11.80 15.27
N ALA A 477 7.13 -10.55 15.41
CA ALA A 477 7.71 -9.63 16.40
C ALA A 477 7.55 -10.12 17.85
N MET A 478 6.43 -10.80 18.16
CA MET A 478 6.18 -11.35 19.51
C MET A 478 6.91 -12.66 19.78
N THR A 479 7.38 -13.36 18.76
CA THR A 479 7.97 -14.71 18.93
C THR A 479 9.44 -14.78 18.54
N PHE A 480 9.98 -13.76 17.87
CA PHE A 480 11.30 -13.79 17.28
C PHE A 480 12.42 -14.10 18.29
N LEU A 481 12.49 -13.36 19.41
CA LEU A 481 13.52 -13.58 20.42
C LEU A 481 13.30 -14.90 21.17
N SER A 482 12.05 -15.24 21.47
CA SER A 482 11.72 -16.49 22.17
C SER A 482 12.09 -17.72 21.33
N ILE A 483 11.85 -17.68 20.02
CA ILE A 483 12.22 -18.74 19.10
C ILE A 483 13.74 -18.77 18.89
N SER A 484 14.38 -17.62 18.63
CA SER A 484 15.82 -17.57 18.37
C SER A 484 16.65 -18.05 19.56
N ARG A 485 16.18 -17.84 20.79
CA ARG A 485 16.82 -18.37 22.00
C ARG A 485 16.67 -19.89 22.17
N LYS A 486 15.61 -20.49 21.61
CA LYS A 486 15.37 -21.95 21.71
C LYS A 486 16.13 -22.73 20.62
N ILE A 487 16.18 -22.20 19.40
CA ILE A 487 16.74 -22.90 18.24
C ILE A 487 18.02 -22.28 17.71
N THR A 488 18.50 -21.21 18.28
CA THR A 488 19.63 -20.34 17.89
C THR A 488 19.27 -19.31 16.80
N PHE A 489 20.00 -18.20 16.77
CA PHE A 489 19.83 -17.15 15.77
C PHE A 489 20.15 -17.67 14.35
N GLY A 490 21.22 -18.49 14.22
CA GLY A 490 21.61 -19.08 12.94
C GLY A 490 20.50 -19.92 12.33
N ALA A 491 19.88 -20.82 13.13
CA ALA A 491 18.78 -21.65 12.67
C ALA A 491 17.52 -20.84 12.29
N MET A 492 17.24 -19.77 13.04
CA MET A 492 16.13 -18.86 12.74
C MET A 492 16.31 -18.19 11.38
N PHE A 493 17.51 -17.66 11.09
CA PHE A 493 17.79 -17.03 9.80
C PHE A 493 17.73 -18.00 8.63
N PHE A 494 18.15 -19.27 8.79
CA PHE A 494 17.95 -20.29 7.77
C PHE A 494 16.47 -20.60 7.53
N ALA A 495 15.65 -20.63 8.57
CA ALA A 495 14.19 -20.80 8.41
C ALA A 495 13.57 -19.65 7.62
N LEU A 496 13.96 -18.39 7.91
CA LEU A 496 13.51 -17.23 7.16
C LEU A 496 14.01 -17.24 5.72
N ALA A 497 15.25 -17.69 5.47
CA ALA A 497 15.79 -17.86 4.11
C ALA A 497 14.97 -18.90 3.31
N GLY A 498 14.63 -20.02 3.91
CA GLY A 498 13.75 -21.03 3.32
C GLY A 498 12.36 -20.50 3.01
N MET A 499 11.77 -19.71 3.93
CA MET A 499 10.48 -19.06 3.72
C MET A 499 10.54 -18.10 2.53
N MET A 500 11.62 -17.33 2.38
CA MET A 500 11.81 -16.43 1.24
C MET A 500 12.03 -17.16 -0.08
N ALA A 501 12.70 -18.30 -0.08
CA ALA A 501 12.83 -19.13 -1.28
C ALA A 501 11.46 -19.62 -1.75
N VAL A 502 10.60 -20.11 -0.83
CA VAL A 502 9.20 -20.49 -1.14
C VAL A 502 8.41 -19.26 -1.65
N GLY A 503 8.60 -18.09 -1.02
CA GLY A 503 7.98 -16.85 -1.46
C GLY A 503 8.38 -16.46 -2.89
N THR A 504 9.66 -16.62 -3.25
CA THR A 504 10.15 -16.34 -4.62
C THR A 504 9.47 -17.25 -5.65
N VAL A 505 9.32 -18.54 -5.35
CA VAL A 505 8.58 -19.49 -6.19
C VAL A 505 7.11 -19.09 -6.33
N PHE A 506 6.47 -18.69 -5.22
CA PHE A 506 5.09 -18.20 -5.23
C PHE A 506 4.95 -16.96 -6.13
N PHE A 507 5.83 -15.99 -6.00
CA PHE A 507 5.78 -14.77 -6.82
C PHE A 507 5.97 -15.06 -8.30
N TYR A 508 6.81 -16.02 -8.63
CA TYR A 508 7.02 -16.43 -10.02
C TYR A 508 5.75 -16.98 -10.68
N TYR A 509 4.99 -17.81 -9.97
CA TYR A 509 3.82 -18.49 -10.55
C TYR A 509 2.51 -17.68 -10.43
N TYR A 510 2.31 -16.93 -9.34
CA TYR A 510 1.02 -16.34 -9.03
C TYR A 510 0.89 -14.83 -9.33
N LEU A 511 2.00 -14.11 -9.52
CA LEU A 511 1.93 -12.67 -9.71
C LEU A 511 2.12 -12.28 -11.18
N PRO A 512 1.06 -11.76 -11.87
CA PRO A 512 1.21 -11.16 -13.19
C PRO A 512 1.88 -9.78 -13.11
N GLU A 513 2.43 -9.33 -14.25
CA GLU A 513 3.01 -7.98 -14.35
C GLU A 513 1.91 -6.93 -14.55
N THR A 514 1.92 -5.88 -13.74
CA THR A 514 0.92 -4.79 -13.77
C THR A 514 1.43 -3.49 -14.40
N LYS A 515 2.70 -3.45 -14.82
CA LYS A 515 3.33 -2.28 -15.39
C LYS A 515 2.56 -1.69 -16.57
N GLY A 516 2.31 -0.38 -16.54
CA GLY A 516 1.73 0.37 -17.65
C GLY A 516 0.24 0.16 -17.88
N LYS A 517 -0.43 -0.69 -17.12
CA LYS A 517 -1.87 -0.95 -17.22
C LYS A 517 -2.68 0.01 -16.37
N SER A 518 -3.88 0.36 -16.82
CA SER A 518 -4.84 1.11 -15.99
C SER A 518 -5.34 0.23 -14.83
N LEU A 519 -5.87 0.85 -13.78
CA LEU A 519 -6.41 0.08 -12.64
C LEU A 519 -7.65 -0.74 -13.03
N GLU A 520 -8.32 -0.34 -14.08
CA GLU A 520 -9.49 -1.01 -14.66
C GLU A 520 -9.08 -2.24 -15.48
N GLU A 521 -7.97 -2.16 -16.22
CA GLU A 521 -7.42 -3.26 -17.04
C GLU A 521 -6.73 -4.34 -16.19
N ILE A 522 -6.20 -4.00 -15.02
CA ILE A 522 -5.52 -4.99 -14.16
C ILE A 522 -6.48 -6.06 -13.68
N GLY A 523 -7.76 -5.73 -13.45
CA GLY A 523 -8.79 -6.70 -13.08
C GLY A 523 -8.94 -7.83 -14.11
N ALA A 524 -8.86 -7.49 -15.39
CA ALA A 524 -9.00 -8.44 -16.50
C ALA A 524 -7.84 -9.45 -16.59
N LEU A 525 -6.66 -9.16 -16.00
CA LEU A 525 -5.53 -10.10 -15.96
C LEU A 525 -5.81 -11.39 -15.15
N PHE A 526 -6.82 -11.35 -14.29
CA PHE A 526 -7.20 -12.46 -13.44
C PHE A 526 -8.47 -13.18 -13.93
N GLU A 527 -9.11 -12.64 -14.98
CA GLU A 527 -10.18 -13.33 -15.70
C GLU A 527 -9.57 -14.46 -16.53
N ASP A 528 -10.24 -15.59 -16.60
CA ASP A 528 -9.85 -16.65 -17.54
C ASP A 528 -10.00 -16.08 -18.96
N GLU A 529 -9.04 -16.31 -19.86
CA GLU A 529 -9.30 -16.24 -21.28
C GLU A 529 -10.52 -17.11 -21.50
N VAL A 530 -11.64 -16.50 -21.84
CA VAL A 530 -12.82 -17.21 -22.27
C VAL A 530 -12.32 -18.07 -23.41
N ASP A 531 -12.28 -19.40 -23.22
CA ASP A 531 -12.06 -20.33 -24.30
C ASP A 531 -13.00 -19.90 -25.43
N GLU A 532 -12.44 -19.23 -26.44
CA GLU A 532 -13.07 -19.04 -27.73
C GLU A 532 -13.18 -20.42 -28.37
N ASN A 533 -14.05 -21.23 -27.81
CA ASN A 533 -14.49 -22.45 -28.47
C ASN A 533 -15.68 -22.07 -29.36
N PRO A 534 -15.46 -21.85 -30.68
CA PRO A 534 -16.52 -21.44 -31.59
C PRO A 534 -17.60 -22.52 -31.77
N LYS A 535 -17.50 -23.66 -31.07
CA LYS A 535 -18.42 -24.80 -31.22
C LYS A 535 -19.63 -24.79 -30.29
N ALA A 536 -19.71 -23.83 -29.33
CA ALA A 536 -20.88 -23.75 -28.42
C ALA A 536 -22.02 -22.84 -28.91
N LEU A 537 -21.90 -22.24 -30.11
CA LEU A 537 -22.95 -21.41 -30.71
C LEU A 537 -23.80 -22.15 -31.76
N LEU A 538 -23.67 -23.48 -31.89
CA LEU A 538 -24.42 -24.30 -32.85
C LEU A 538 -25.07 -25.54 -32.18
N SER A 539 -25.47 -25.43 -30.91
CA SER A 539 -26.35 -26.46 -30.31
C SER A 539 -27.64 -25.85 -29.77
#